data_ca679d8571571a15414beb8cf4b08130
#
_entry.id   ca679d8571571a15414beb8cf4b08130
#
_cell.length_a   1.000
_cell.length_b   1.000
_cell.length_c   1.000
_cell.angle_alpha   90.00
_cell.angle_beta   90.00
_cell.angle_gamma   90.00
#
_symmetry.space_group_name_H-M   'P 1'
#
loop_
_entity.id
_entity.type
_entity.pdbx_description
1 polymer ?
#
loop_
_entity_poly.entity_id
_entity_poly.type
_entity_poly.pdbx_seq_one_letter_code
_entity_poly.pdbx_strand_id
1 'polypeptide(L)' 'MEHLSVAIADDNQRILDMLDDIIQTDKELDLVGKAKNGEEMCQIIKDRQPDVVLLDLIMPKMDGLTVM' A
#
# COMPACT_ATOMS: atom_id res chain seq x y z
N MET A 1 -11.70 -17.38 -10.94
CA MET A 1 -10.44 -16.87 -10.56
C MET A 1 -10.55 -15.92 -9.46
N GLU A 2 -9.64 -16.02 -8.54
CA GLU A 2 -9.68 -15.15 -7.41
C GLU A 2 -8.79 -13.98 -7.63
N HIS A 3 -9.25 -12.85 -7.18
CA HIS A 3 -8.45 -11.64 -7.24
C HIS A 3 -7.94 -11.36 -5.84
N LEU A 4 -6.73 -10.85 -5.77
CA LEU A 4 -6.18 -10.42 -4.50
C LEU A 4 -6.37 -8.92 -4.39
N SER A 5 -6.95 -8.49 -3.30
CA SER A 5 -7.10 -7.07 -3.08
C SER A 5 -5.81 -6.53 -2.47
N VAL A 6 -5.34 -5.42 -3.01
CA VAL A 6 -4.04 -4.87 -2.65
C VAL A 6 -4.22 -3.42 -2.23
N ALA A 7 -3.56 -3.05 -1.16
CA ALA A 7 -3.47 -1.66 -0.78
C ALA A 7 -2.00 -1.27 -0.77
N ILE A 8 -1.69 -0.06 -1.19
CA ILE A 8 -0.31 0.38 -1.25
C ILE A 8 -0.16 1.65 -0.45
N ALA A 9 1.02 1.86 0.08
CA ALA A 9 1.31 3.05 0.87
C ALA A 9 2.71 3.54 0.60
N ASP A 10 2.82 4.84 0.34
CA ASP A 10 4.11 5.47 0.14
C ASP A 10 3.86 6.97 0.26
N ASP A 11 4.79 7.71 0.83
CA ASP A 11 4.61 9.13 0.98
C ASP A 11 4.90 9.89 -0.32
N ASN A 12 5.40 9.20 -1.31
CA ASN A 12 5.74 9.81 -2.59
C ASN A 12 4.65 9.48 -3.62
N GLN A 13 3.97 10.50 -4.09
CA GLN A 13 2.87 10.30 -5.04
C GLN A 13 3.33 9.61 -6.32
N ARG A 14 4.54 9.89 -6.76
CA ARG A 14 5.06 9.26 -7.96
C ARG A 14 5.17 7.76 -7.81
N ILE A 15 5.60 7.32 -6.63
CA ILE A 15 5.73 5.89 -6.38
C ILE A 15 4.34 5.26 -6.34
N LEU A 16 3.39 5.94 -5.71
CA LEU A 16 2.02 5.42 -5.68
C LEU A 16 1.46 5.28 -7.08
N ASP A 17 1.71 6.26 -7.94
CA ASP A 17 1.21 6.21 -9.31
C ASP A 17 1.86 5.07 -10.07
N MET A 18 3.14 4.85 -9.85
CA MET A 18 3.86 3.79 -10.53
C MET A 18 3.35 2.43 -10.09
N LEU A 19 3.14 2.26 -8.79
CA LEU A 19 2.63 1.00 -8.27
C LEU A 19 1.21 0.76 -8.76
N ASP A 20 0.42 1.83 -8.84
CA ASP A 20 -0.94 1.73 -9.34
C ASP A 20 -0.92 1.18 -10.77
N ASP A 21 -0.06 1.73 -11.62
CA ASP A 21 0.05 1.27 -12.98
C ASP A 21 0.44 -0.20 -13.05
N ILE A 22 1.40 -0.60 -12.26
CA ILE A 22 1.86 -1.98 -12.26
C ILE A 22 0.73 -2.92 -11.84
N ILE A 23 0.01 -2.53 -10.79
CA ILE A 23 -1.09 -3.36 -10.31
C ILE A 23 -2.21 -3.45 -11.33
N GLN A 24 -2.46 -2.34 -12.03
CA GLN A 24 -3.53 -2.32 -13.02
C GLN A 24 -3.24 -3.26 -14.19
N THR A 25 -1.98 -3.54 -14.46
CA THR A 25 -1.65 -4.42 -15.55
C THR A 25 -1.80 -5.89 -15.18
N ASP A 26 -1.97 -6.19 -13.90
CA ASP A 26 -2.10 -7.57 -13.46
C ASP A 26 -3.57 -7.87 -13.17
N LYS A 27 -4.14 -8.75 -13.94
CA LYS A 27 -5.57 -9.04 -13.82
C LYS A 27 -5.93 -9.73 -12.54
N GLU A 28 -4.96 -10.29 -11.86
CA GLU A 28 -5.23 -10.99 -10.61
C GLU A 28 -5.16 -10.07 -9.41
N LEU A 29 -4.73 -8.82 -9.59
CA LEU A 29 -4.62 -7.89 -8.51
C LEU A 29 -5.65 -6.79 -8.64
N ASP A 30 -6.19 -6.41 -7.51
CA ASP A 30 -7.24 -5.42 -7.46
C ASP A 30 -6.82 -4.35 -6.47
N LEU A 31 -6.50 -3.18 -6.94
CA LEU A 31 -6.06 -2.10 -6.06
C LEU A 31 -7.27 -1.50 -5.36
N VAL A 32 -7.31 -1.63 -4.05
CA VAL A 32 -8.45 -1.15 -3.28
C VAL A 32 -8.14 0.10 -2.48
N GLY A 33 -6.91 0.52 -2.41
CA GLY A 33 -6.59 1.76 -1.71
C GLY A 33 -5.16 2.18 -1.85
N LYS A 34 -4.95 3.49 -1.76
CA LYS A 34 -3.64 4.08 -1.78
C LYS A 34 -3.54 5.02 -0.58
N ALA A 35 -2.45 4.94 0.14
CA ALA A 35 -2.25 5.74 1.34
C ALA A 35 -0.93 6.45 1.26
N LYS A 36 -0.85 7.62 1.85
CA LYS A 36 0.38 8.38 1.89
C LYS A 36 1.04 8.32 3.25
N ASN A 37 0.37 7.76 4.21
CA ASN A 37 0.93 7.63 5.55
C ASN A 37 0.25 6.47 6.25
N GLY A 38 0.72 6.18 7.46
CA GLY A 38 0.22 5.05 8.21
C GLY A 38 -1.22 5.18 8.62
N GLU A 39 -1.65 6.39 8.93
CA GLU A 39 -3.04 6.61 9.34
C GLU A 39 -3.98 6.27 8.22
N GLU A 40 -3.65 6.72 7.01
CA GLU A 40 -4.50 6.43 5.86
C GLU A 40 -4.53 4.94 5.59
N MET A 41 -3.38 4.28 5.74
CA MET A 41 -3.34 2.85 5.52
C MET A 41 -4.19 2.11 6.55
N CYS A 42 -4.15 2.54 7.80
CA CYS A 42 -4.98 1.90 8.81
C CYS A 42 -6.45 2.03 8.47
N GLN A 43 -6.85 3.19 7.95
CA GLN A 43 -8.23 3.39 7.57
C GLN A 43 -8.63 2.46 6.44
N ILE A 44 -7.73 2.30 5.46
CA ILE A 44 -7.99 1.42 4.34
C ILE A 44 -8.10 -0.02 4.81
N ILE A 45 -7.24 -0.42 5.71
CA ILE A 45 -7.27 -1.78 6.23
C ILE A 45 -8.60 -2.05 6.91
N LYS A 46 -9.09 -1.09 7.67
CA LYS A 46 -10.38 -1.26 8.33
C LYS A 46 -11.52 -1.32 7.35
N ASP A 47 -11.50 -0.42 6.37
CA ASP A 47 -12.63 -0.29 5.46
C ASP A 47 -12.65 -1.32 4.37
N ARG A 48 -11.48 -1.71 3.88
CA ARG A 48 -11.40 -2.55 2.70
C ARG A 48 -10.85 -3.94 2.97
N GLN A 49 -10.15 -4.10 4.07
CA GLN A 49 -9.59 -5.39 4.46
C GLN A 49 -8.82 -6.05 3.31
N PRO A 50 -7.78 -5.39 2.82
CA PRO A 50 -7.05 -5.93 1.67
C PRO A 50 -6.33 -7.22 2.03
N ASP A 51 -6.16 -8.06 1.03
CA ASP A 51 -5.43 -9.30 1.20
C ASP A 51 -3.94 -9.06 1.32
N VAL A 52 -3.44 -8.04 0.63
CA VAL A 52 -2.02 -7.74 0.60
C VAL A 52 -1.82 -6.25 0.81
N VAL A 53 -0.83 -5.89 1.60
CA VAL A 53 -0.50 -4.50 1.82
C VAL A 53 0.95 -4.31 1.46
N LEU A 54 1.22 -3.41 0.54
CA LEU A 54 2.58 -3.08 0.15
C LEU A 54 2.96 -1.77 0.80
N LEU A 55 3.93 -1.82 1.68
CA LEU A 55 4.39 -0.64 2.37
C LEU A 55 5.81 -0.34 1.94
N ASP A 56 5.99 0.75 1.27
CA ASP A 56 7.31 1.15 0.87
C ASP A 56 7.58 2.52 1.46
N LEU A 57 7.41 2.60 2.75
CA LEU A 57 7.58 3.85 3.42
C LEU A 57 8.94 3.90 4.05
N ILE A 58 9.73 4.82 3.61
CA ILE A 58 10.98 5.06 4.27
C ILE A 58 10.68 6.12 5.29
N MET A 59 10.41 5.70 6.48
CA MET A 59 10.02 6.61 7.51
C MET A 59 11.11 6.76 8.52
N PRO A 60 11.78 7.86 8.52
CA PRO A 60 12.88 8.04 9.45
C PRO A 60 12.48 7.82 10.90
N LYS A 61 11.27 8.15 11.22
CA LYS A 61 10.84 7.97 12.57
C LYS A 61 10.76 6.54 12.99
N MET A 62 10.58 5.68 12.05
CA MET A 62 10.42 4.28 12.36
C MET A 62 11.73 3.56 12.41
N ASP A 63 12.74 4.20 11.94
CA ASP A 63 14.03 3.54 11.88
C ASP A 63 14.51 3.08 13.22
N GLY A 64 14.29 3.85 14.20
CA GLY A 64 14.74 3.50 15.51
C GLY A 64 14.13 2.24 16.02
N LEU A 65 12.95 1.96 15.57
CA LEU A 65 12.29 0.80 16.01
C LEU A 65 12.77 -0.38 15.32
N THR A 66 12.99 -0.22 14.07
CA THR A 66 13.30 -1.38 13.31
C THR A 66 14.66 -1.87 13.55
N VAL A 67 15.43 -1.03 14.07
CA VAL A 67 16.70 -1.44 14.34
C VAL A 67 16.81 -2.47 15.27
N MET A 68 16.13 -2.60 15.67
CA MET A 68 16.32 -3.54 16.48
C MET A 68 16.29 -4.46 16.36
#